data_7f821b477a0ed446d9827a91c39a380b
#
_entry.id   7f821b477a0ed446d9827a91c39a380b
#
_cell.length_a   1.000
_cell.length_b   1.000
_cell.length_c   1.000
_cell.angle_alpha   90.00
_cell.angle_beta   90.00
_cell.angle_gamma   90.00
#
_symmetry.space_group_name_H-M   'P 1'
#
loop_
_entity.id
_entity.type
_entity.pdbx_description
1 polymer ?
#
loop_
_entity_poly.entity_id
_entity_poly.type
_entity_poly.pdbx_seq_one_letter_code
_entity_poly.pdbx_strand_id
1 'polypeptide(L)'
;IIQTRAINSCIQGTKPVIVATHMLESMIESPIPTRAEVTDIANAIREQADCVMLSGETTVGKYPIECVETIQRIAKRIEEEDKQVLRKDLILNLSRSKMLRSAAYLAYDLEGSLVVFTRRGIFAQKLSSLRPNVPIYAFTDKPVLFKQLLIMRGVEPFFMEFDHDHE
;
A
#
# COMPACT_ATOMS: atom_id res chain seq x y z
N ILE A 1 -11.43 -12.23 10.90
CA ILE A 1 -10.69 -13.51 10.67
C ILE A 1 -10.56 -13.84 9.19
N ILE A 2 -11.64 -13.77 8.36
CA ILE A 2 -11.55 -14.08 6.92
C ILE A 2 -10.76 -13.00 6.18
N GLN A 3 -11.05 -11.73 6.40
CA GLN A 3 -10.37 -10.58 5.80
C GLN A 3 -8.85 -10.65 6.07
N THR A 4 -8.45 -10.79 7.32
CA THR A 4 -7.04 -10.92 7.74
C THR A 4 -6.32 -12.05 7.00
N ARG A 5 -6.98 -13.21 6.84
CA ARG A 5 -6.42 -14.36 6.10
C ARG A 5 -6.26 -14.05 4.62
N ALA A 6 -7.25 -13.39 4.00
CA ALA A 6 -7.20 -12.99 2.60
C ALA A 6 -6.06 -11.99 2.35
N ILE A 7 -5.97 -10.93 3.16
CA ILE A 7 -4.91 -9.93 3.08
C ILE A 7 -3.54 -10.61 3.22
N ASN A 8 -3.34 -11.46 4.25
CA ASN A 8 -2.09 -12.16 4.46
C ASN A 8 -1.70 -13.06 3.29
N SER A 9 -2.67 -13.78 2.69
CA SER A 9 -2.41 -14.62 1.52
C SER A 9 -1.99 -13.79 0.30
N CYS A 10 -2.61 -12.63 0.09
CA CYS A 10 -2.22 -11.72 -0.98
C CYS A 10 -0.80 -11.18 -0.77
N ILE A 11 -0.48 -10.72 0.43
CA ILE A 11 0.85 -10.21 0.78
C ILE A 11 1.93 -11.29 0.59
N GLN A 12 1.68 -12.53 1.06
CA GLN A 12 2.60 -13.67 0.85
C GLN A 12 2.77 -14.00 -0.62
N GLY A 13 1.69 -13.88 -1.42
CA GLY A 13 1.72 -14.04 -2.86
C GLY A 13 2.34 -12.84 -3.60
N THR A 14 2.81 -11.81 -2.89
CA THR A 14 3.30 -10.54 -3.46
C THR A 14 2.29 -9.87 -4.39
N LYS A 15 1.01 -9.96 -4.07
CA LYS A 15 -0.09 -9.35 -4.84
C LYS A 15 -0.70 -8.21 -4.05
N PRO A 16 -0.96 -7.05 -4.67
CA PRO A 16 -1.69 -5.99 -4.01
C PRO A 16 -3.10 -6.45 -3.65
N VAL A 17 -3.62 -5.97 -2.54
CA VAL A 17 -4.94 -6.28 -2.03
C VAL A 17 -5.72 -5.00 -1.75
N ILE A 18 -6.94 -4.94 -2.29
CA ILE A 18 -7.87 -3.84 -2.11
C ILE A 18 -9.00 -4.32 -1.20
N VAL A 19 -9.20 -3.66 -0.07
CA VAL A 19 -10.38 -3.88 0.78
C VAL A 19 -11.50 -2.97 0.28
N ALA A 20 -12.61 -3.58 -0.07
CA ALA A 20 -13.72 -2.93 -0.74
C ALA A 20 -15.04 -3.19 0.00
N THR A 21 -16.06 -2.45 -0.38
CA THR A 21 -17.46 -2.51 0.03
C THR A 21 -17.78 -1.92 1.42
N HIS A 22 -18.80 -1.07 1.45
CA HIS A 22 -19.40 -0.47 2.65
C HIS A 22 -18.41 0.20 3.62
N MET A 23 -17.38 0.86 3.07
CA MET A 23 -16.37 1.51 3.91
C MET A 23 -16.90 2.73 4.64
N LEU A 24 -17.71 3.57 3.97
CA LEU A 24 -18.34 4.78 4.50
C LEU A 24 -19.77 4.92 3.96
N GLU A 25 -20.53 3.82 3.90
CA GLU A 25 -21.87 3.80 3.28
C GLU A 25 -22.82 4.83 3.89
N SER A 26 -22.74 5.04 5.20
CA SER A 26 -23.55 6.07 5.87
C SER A 26 -23.27 7.48 5.34
N MET A 27 -22.05 7.72 4.82
CA MET A 27 -21.65 9.02 4.27
C MET A 27 -22.22 9.28 2.85
N ILE A 28 -22.95 8.35 2.25
CA ILE A 28 -23.77 8.67 1.07
C ILE A 28 -24.76 9.78 1.41
N GLU A 29 -25.37 9.75 2.60
CA GLU A 29 -26.39 10.69 3.04
C GLU A 29 -25.96 11.58 4.21
N SER A 30 -24.96 11.16 5.01
CA SER A 30 -24.49 11.86 6.22
C SER A 30 -23.06 12.40 6.02
N PRO A 31 -22.74 13.61 6.53
CA PRO A 31 -21.37 14.13 6.46
C PRO A 31 -20.41 13.46 7.45
N ILE A 32 -20.89 12.58 8.32
CA ILE A 32 -20.11 11.94 9.39
C ILE A 32 -20.33 10.43 9.34
N PRO A 33 -19.22 9.62 9.37
CA PRO A 33 -19.32 8.16 9.38
C PRO A 33 -19.78 7.61 10.72
N THR A 34 -20.25 6.39 10.71
CA THR A 34 -20.51 5.63 11.94
C THR A 34 -19.20 5.14 12.58
N ARG A 35 -19.25 4.79 13.88
CA ARG A 35 -18.10 4.21 14.58
C ARG A 35 -17.67 2.86 14.00
N ALA A 36 -18.61 2.07 13.52
CA ALA A 36 -18.33 0.79 12.89
C ALA A 36 -17.49 0.97 11.62
N GLU A 37 -17.88 1.87 10.72
CA GLU A 37 -17.16 2.19 9.50
C GLU A 37 -15.74 2.70 9.76
N VAL A 38 -15.58 3.61 10.73
CA VAL A 38 -14.24 4.07 11.16
C VAL A 38 -13.38 2.90 11.64
N THR A 39 -13.97 1.97 12.41
CA THR A 39 -13.26 0.78 12.92
C THR A 39 -12.89 -0.18 11.80
N ASP A 40 -13.75 -0.39 10.83
CA ASP A 40 -13.51 -1.29 9.70
C ASP A 40 -12.39 -0.77 8.80
N ILE A 41 -12.36 0.53 8.51
CA ILE A 41 -11.26 1.19 7.80
C ILE A 41 -9.96 1.06 8.60
N ALA A 42 -9.99 1.38 9.90
CA ALA A 42 -8.82 1.27 10.77
C ALA A 42 -8.26 -0.17 10.80
N ASN A 43 -9.13 -1.18 10.82
CA ASN A 43 -8.73 -2.58 10.77
C ASN A 43 -8.09 -2.95 9.43
N ALA A 44 -8.67 -2.52 8.29
CA ALA A 44 -8.09 -2.77 6.97
C ALA A 44 -6.66 -2.19 6.87
N ILE A 45 -6.43 -1.01 7.43
CA ILE A 45 -5.13 -0.35 7.45
C ILE A 45 -4.14 -1.07 8.37
N ARG A 46 -4.57 -1.46 9.61
CA ARG A 46 -3.74 -2.27 10.54
C ARG A 46 -3.38 -3.63 9.98
N GLU A 47 -4.29 -4.25 9.24
CA GLU A 47 -4.04 -5.51 8.52
C GLU A 47 -3.11 -5.33 7.31
N GLN A 48 -2.73 -4.06 7.02
CA GLN A 48 -1.78 -3.70 5.99
C GLN A 48 -2.28 -3.97 4.56
N ALA A 49 -3.57 -3.79 4.29
CA ALA A 49 -4.09 -3.74 2.94
C ALA A 49 -3.34 -2.68 2.10
N ASP A 50 -3.23 -2.90 0.80
CA ASP A 50 -2.60 -1.93 -0.11
C ASP A 50 -3.50 -0.72 -0.34
N CYS A 51 -4.79 -0.96 -0.53
CA CYS A 51 -5.79 0.08 -0.77
C CYS A 51 -7.09 -0.21 -0.05
N VAL A 52 -7.85 0.87 0.17
CA VAL A 52 -9.27 0.85 0.56
C VAL A 52 -10.07 1.48 -0.59
N MET A 53 -11.18 0.88 -0.97
CA MET A 53 -12.00 1.34 -2.08
C MET A 53 -13.32 1.94 -1.59
N LEU A 54 -13.64 3.12 -2.10
CA LEU A 54 -14.99 3.71 -2.04
C LEU A 54 -15.76 3.37 -3.32
N SER A 55 -17.08 3.31 -3.23
CA SER A 55 -18.01 2.97 -4.31
C SER A 55 -19.13 4.02 -4.43
N GLY A 56 -20.28 3.73 -3.87
CA GLY A 56 -21.45 4.62 -3.84
C GLY A 56 -21.15 5.96 -3.16
N GLU A 57 -20.30 5.94 -2.15
CA GLU A 57 -19.90 7.11 -1.36
C GLU A 57 -19.33 8.24 -2.22
N THR A 58 -18.59 7.88 -3.29
CA THR A 58 -17.97 8.86 -4.21
C THR A 58 -18.67 8.98 -5.55
N THR A 59 -19.59 8.07 -5.92
CA THR A 59 -20.26 8.08 -7.22
C THR A 59 -21.63 8.73 -7.16
N VAL A 60 -22.40 8.49 -6.10
CA VAL A 60 -23.78 8.98 -5.91
C VAL A 60 -23.98 9.69 -4.58
N GLY A 61 -23.01 9.63 -3.67
CA GLY A 61 -23.07 10.23 -2.35
C GLY A 61 -23.06 11.77 -2.39
N LYS A 62 -23.60 12.37 -1.34
CA LYS A 62 -23.65 13.84 -1.17
C LYS A 62 -22.32 14.42 -0.71
N TYR A 63 -21.41 13.61 -0.16
CA TYR A 63 -20.18 14.03 0.51
C TYR A 63 -18.93 13.30 -0.03
N PRO A 64 -18.68 13.30 -1.36
CA PRO A 64 -17.59 12.50 -1.95
C PRO A 64 -16.20 12.93 -1.50
N ILE A 65 -15.98 14.23 -1.33
CA ILE A 65 -14.68 14.77 -0.89
C ILE A 65 -14.43 14.41 0.57
N GLU A 66 -15.42 14.60 1.43
CA GLU A 66 -15.36 14.31 2.87
C GLU A 66 -15.13 12.81 3.13
N CYS A 67 -15.63 11.93 2.26
CA CYS A 67 -15.35 10.50 2.32
C CYS A 67 -13.85 10.22 2.14
N VAL A 68 -13.24 10.80 1.12
CA VAL A 68 -11.78 10.63 0.85
C VAL A 68 -10.96 11.22 1.99
N GLU A 69 -11.29 12.44 2.45
CA GLU A 69 -10.62 13.09 3.58
C GLU A 69 -10.74 12.27 4.87
N THR A 70 -11.90 11.66 5.10
CA THR A 70 -12.12 10.80 6.28
C THR A 70 -11.24 9.57 6.24
N ILE A 71 -11.16 8.84 5.10
CA ILE A 71 -10.24 7.71 4.96
C ILE A 71 -8.80 8.16 5.16
N GLN A 72 -8.39 9.26 4.54
CA GLN A 72 -7.03 9.78 4.65
C GLN A 72 -6.66 10.11 6.11
N ARG A 73 -7.57 10.74 6.85
CA ARG A 73 -7.37 11.07 8.26
C ARG A 73 -7.24 9.83 9.13
N ILE A 74 -8.08 8.81 8.90
CA ILE A 74 -8.01 7.53 9.62
C ILE A 74 -6.69 6.82 9.28
N ALA A 75 -6.34 6.75 8.00
CA ALA A 75 -5.11 6.09 7.54
C ALA A 75 -3.88 6.71 8.19
N LYS A 76 -3.75 8.04 8.10
CA LYS A 76 -2.63 8.77 8.70
C LYS A 76 -2.50 8.49 10.20
N ARG A 77 -3.62 8.52 10.93
CA ARG A 77 -3.61 8.26 12.38
C ARG A 77 -3.15 6.84 12.72
N ILE A 78 -3.65 5.84 11.99
CA ILE A 78 -3.30 4.44 12.24
C ILE A 78 -1.84 4.15 11.85
N GLU A 79 -1.37 4.70 10.72
CA GLU A 79 0.01 4.52 10.26
C GLU A 79 1.05 5.20 11.17
N GLU A 80 0.68 6.31 11.82
CA GLU A 80 1.52 6.94 12.84
C GLU A 80 1.64 6.10 14.13
N GLU A 81 0.60 5.35 14.48
CA GLU A 81 0.59 4.46 15.67
C GLU A 81 1.32 3.14 15.42
N ASP A 82 1.17 2.57 14.21
CA ASP A 82 1.68 1.23 13.87
C ASP A 82 3.07 1.31 13.22
N LYS A 83 4.08 1.46 14.05
CA LYS A 83 5.50 1.47 13.62
C LYS A 83 6.06 0.06 13.40
N GLN A 84 5.31 -0.85 12.81
CA GLN A 84 5.86 -2.16 12.47
C GLN A 84 7.00 -2.03 11.46
N VAL A 85 8.16 -2.55 11.84
CA VAL A 85 9.41 -2.36 11.08
C VAL A 85 9.37 -3.13 9.76
N LEU A 86 8.89 -4.37 9.79
CA LEU A 86 8.82 -5.27 8.62
C LEU A 86 7.98 -6.52 8.93
N ARG A 87 7.36 -7.09 7.92
CA ARG A 87 6.74 -8.41 8.03
C ARG A 87 7.81 -9.50 8.11
N LYS A 88 7.93 -10.10 9.31
CA LYS A 88 8.90 -11.18 9.59
C LYS A 88 8.41 -12.55 9.15
N ASP A 89 7.10 -12.71 9.01
CA ASP A 89 6.39 -13.96 8.69
C ASP A 89 6.46 -14.36 7.21
N LEU A 90 6.99 -13.49 6.33
CA LEU A 90 7.12 -13.78 4.91
C LEU A 90 8.21 -14.82 4.64
N ILE A 91 7.81 -15.92 4.00
CA ILE A 91 8.72 -16.99 3.58
C ILE A 91 9.50 -16.52 2.34
N LEU A 92 10.79 -16.29 2.50
CA LEU A 92 11.68 -15.83 1.44
C LEU A 92 12.61 -16.96 0.97
N ASN A 93 12.18 -17.68 -0.05
CA ASN A 93 12.94 -18.84 -0.56
C ASN A 93 14.08 -18.45 -1.52
N LEU A 94 14.02 -17.26 -2.12
CA LEU A 94 15.00 -16.81 -3.12
C LEU A 94 16.03 -15.86 -2.51
N SER A 95 17.28 -16.01 -2.89
CA SER A 95 18.39 -15.12 -2.47
C SER A 95 18.07 -13.64 -2.74
N ARG A 96 17.45 -13.32 -3.88
CA ARG A 96 17.01 -11.97 -4.22
C ARG A 96 16.01 -11.40 -3.21
N SER A 97 15.08 -12.22 -2.72
CA SER A 97 14.08 -11.77 -1.73
C SER A 97 14.74 -11.54 -0.36
N LYS A 98 15.74 -12.33 0.00
CA LYS A 98 16.54 -12.12 1.21
C LYS A 98 17.35 -10.83 1.13
N MET A 99 17.94 -10.54 -0.04
CA MET A 99 18.66 -9.30 -0.30
C MET A 99 17.73 -8.07 -0.14
N LEU A 100 16.54 -8.10 -0.74
CA LEU A 100 15.56 -7.01 -0.62
C LEU A 100 15.13 -6.79 0.83
N ARG A 101 14.94 -7.86 1.61
CA ARG A 101 14.63 -7.75 3.03
C ARG A 101 15.78 -7.11 3.81
N SER A 102 17.03 -7.50 3.54
CA SER A 102 18.20 -6.89 4.18
C SER A 102 18.33 -5.40 3.82
N ALA A 103 18.08 -5.04 2.56
CA ALA A 103 18.05 -3.65 2.13
C ALA A 103 16.97 -2.83 2.85
N ALA A 104 15.78 -3.43 3.05
CA ALA A 104 14.70 -2.77 3.77
C ALA A 104 15.01 -2.56 5.27
N TYR A 105 15.67 -3.53 5.91
CA TYR A 105 16.17 -3.35 7.29
C TYR A 105 17.23 -2.26 7.37
N LEU A 106 18.20 -2.26 6.45
CA LEU A 106 19.26 -1.25 6.41
C LEU A 106 18.67 0.16 6.21
N ALA A 107 17.71 0.30 5.28
CA ALA A 107 17.04 1.57 5.06
C ALA A 107 16.30 2.06 6.31
N TYR A 108 15.66 1.15 7.05
CA TYR A 108 15.00 1.49 8.30
C TYR A 108 16.00 1.92 9.38
N ASP A 109 17.08 1.18 9.59
CA ASP A 109 18.10 1.47 10.61
C ASP A 109 18.84 2.81 10.34
N LEU A 110 18.94 3.18 9.06
CA LEU A 110 19.56 4.44 8.63
C LEU A 110 18.55 5.60 8.51
N GLU A 111 17.28 5.40 8.88
CA GLU A 111 16.19 6.39 8.69
C GLU A 111 16.12 6.90 7.23
N GLY A 112 16.44 6.03 6.28
CA GLY A 112 16.55 6.33 4.86
C GLY A 112 15.32 5.91 4.06
N SER A 113 15.52 5.78 2.75
CA SER A 113 14.50 5.39 1.79
C SER A 113 15.01 4.31 0.84
N LEU A 114 14.10 3.59 0.21
CA LEU A 114 14.43 2.61 -0.82
C LEU A 114 14.21 3.22 -2.20
N VAL A 115 15.22 3.17 -3.04
CA VAL A 115 15.13 3.61 -4.45
C VAL A 115 15.24 2.38 -5.36
N VAL A 116 14.30 2.25 -6.29
CA VAL A 116 14.21 1.09 -7.19
C VAL A 116 14.00 1.55 -8.62
N PHE A 117 14.89 1.16 -9.53
CA PHE A 117 14.70 1.30 -10.97
C PHE A 117 14.12 -0.01 -11.51
N THR A 118 12.99 0.06 -12.21
CA THR A 118 12.29 -1.16 -12.63
C THR A 118 11.53 -1.02 -13.93
N ARG A 119 11.70 -2.00 -14.83
CA ARG A 119 10.90 -2.15 -16.07
C ARG A 119 9.76 -3.18 -15.94
N ARG A 120 9.78 -4.01 -14.89
CA ARG A 120 8.78 -5.07 -14.65
C ARG A 120 8.03 -4.94 -13.33
N GLY A 121 8.40 -4.01 -12.48
CA GLY A 121 7.79 -3.80 -11.17
C GLY A 121 8.12 -4.85 -10.10
N ILE A 122 8.84 -5.94 -10.42
CA ILE A 122 9.02 -7.10 -9.54
C ILE A 122 9.68 -6.72 -8.21
N PHE A 123 10.69 -5.86 -8.22
CA PHE A 123 11.40 -5.47 -7.00
C PHE A 123 10.57 -4.51 -6.16
N ALA A 124 9.90 -3.54 -6.78
CA ALA A 124 8.97 -2.65 -6.08
C ALA A 124 7.83 -3.45 -5.42
N GLN A 125 7.24 -4.40 -6.14
CA GLN A 125 6.18 -5.28 -5.64
C GLN A 125 6.66 -6.14 -4.45
N LYS A 126 7.85 -6.73 -4.55
CA LYS A 126 8.42 -7.53 -3.46
C LYS A 126 8.78 -6.66 -2.25
N LEU A 127 9.34 -5.49 -2.45
CA LEU A 127 9.62 -4.55 -1.37
C LEU A 127 8.32 -4.11 -0.69
N SER A 128 7.30 -3.73 -1.47
CA SER A 128 5.99 -3.39 -0.93
C SER A 128 5.40 -4.54 -0.10
N SER A 129 5.51 -5.80 -0.54
CA SER A 129 5.02 -6.96 0.22
C SER A 129 5.73 -7.17 1.56
N LEU A 130 6.96 -6.72 1.70
CA LEU A 130 7.68 -6.74 2.98
C LEU A 130 7.12 -5.73 3.99
N ARG A 131 6.29 -4.80 3.54
CA ARG A 131 5.71 -3.72 4.37
C ARG A 131 6.78 -2.95 5.16
N PRO A 132 7.83 -2.44 4.49
CA PRO A 132 8.83 -1.64 5.19
C PRO A 132 8.23 -0.33 5.68
N ASN A 133 8.66 0.10 6.87
CA ASN A 133 8.26 1.41 7.42
C ASN A 133 9.20 2.53 6.90
N VAL A 134 9.54 2.47 5.63
CA VAL A 134 10.31 3.48 4.89
C VAL A 134 9.71 3.63 3.49
N PRO A 135 9.76 4.81 2.88
CA PRO A 135 9.23 5.02 1.53
C PRO A 135 10.03 4.24 0.48
N ILE A 136 9.32 3.77 -0.54
CA ILE A 136 9.89 3.07 -1.70
C ILE A 136 9.67 3.95 -2.93
N TYR A 137 10.70 4.62 -3.39
CA TYR A 137 10.68 5.41 -4.62
C TYR A 137 10.98 4.52 -5.82
N ALA A 138 9.98 4.29 -6.68
CA ALA A 138 10.10 3.38 -7.82
C ALA A 138 10.11 4.13 -9.14
N PHE A 139 11.24 4.09 -9.83
CA PHE A 139 11.43 4.72 -11.14
C PHE A 139 11.19 3.73 -12.26
N THR A 140 10.40 4.13 -13.29
CA THR A 140 10.09 3.31 -14.45
C THR A 140 9.91 4.14 -15.72
N ASP A 141 10.34 3.57 -16.86
CA ASP A 141 10.13 4.10 -18.21
C ASP A 141 8.82 3.57 -18.85
N LYS A 142 8.00 2.83 -18.11
CA LYS A 142 6.76 2.22 -18.63
C LYS A 142 5.52 2.89 -18.04
N PRO A 143 4.72 3.63 -18.84
CA PRO A 143 3.53 4.33 -18.34
C PRO A 143 2.48 3.40 -17.70
N VAL A 144 2.34 2.17 -18.23
CA VAL A 144 1.42 1.17 -17.68
C VAL A 144 1.88 0.72 -16.30
N LEU A 145 3.18 0.45 -16.14
CA LEU A 145 3.75 0.04 -14.87
C LEU A 145 3.66 1.16 -13.82
N PHE A 146 3.92 2.41 -14.21
CA PHE A 146 3.74 3.57 -13.35
C PHE A 146 2.34 3.55 -12.69
N LYS A 147 1.28 3.35 -13.50
CA LYS A 147 -0.10 3.26 -12.98
C LYS A 147 -0.32 2.05 -12.07
N GLN A 148 0.29 0.91 -12.38
CA GLN A 148 0.18 -0.28 -11.54
C GLN A 148 0.88 -0.13 -10.19
N LEU A 149 1.97 0.62 -10.13
CA LEU A 149 2.72 0.86 -8.90
C LEU A 149 1.95 1.74 -7.91
N LEU A 150 1.05 2.62 -8.38
CA LEU A 150 0.23 3.51 -7.54
C LEU A 150 -0.67 2.77 -6.53
N ILE A 151 -1.04 1.53 -6.81
CA ILE A 151 -1.88 0.73 -5.90
C ILE A 151 -1.08 -0.09 -4.89
N MET A 152 0.24 0.02 -4.89
CA MET A 152 1.11 -0.75 -3.98
C MET A 152 1.43 0.07 -2.73
N ARG A 153 1.20 -0.51 -1.56
CA ARG A 153 1.46 0.15 -0.28
C ARG A 153 2.92 0.57 -0.14
N GLY A 154 3.13 1.83 0.23
CA GLY A 154 4.46 2.40 0.50
C GLY A 154 5.30 2.66 -0.75
N VAL A 155 4.76 2.47 -1.95
CA VAL A 155 5.44 2.75 -3.23
C VAL A 155 5.01 4.09 -3.77
N GLU A 156 5.97 4.95 -4.04
CA GLU A 156 5.80 6.21 -4.74
C GLU A 156 6.47 6.10 -6.11
N PRO A 157 5.69 5.98 -7.21
CA PRO A 157 6.24 5.80 -8.53
C PRO A 157 6.64 7.12 -9.18
N PHE A 158 7.72 7.08 -9.94
CA PHE A 158 8.21 8.17 -10.77
C PHE A 158 8.39 7.69 -12.21
N PHE A 159 7.92 8.49 -13.15
CA PHE A 159 8.18 8.26 -14.57
C PHE A 159 9.53 8.88 -14.93
N MET A 160 10.43 8.07 -15.49
CA MET A 160 11.74 8.51 -15.92
C MET A 160 12.18 7.67 -17.12
N GLU A 161 12.57 8.31 -18.20
CA GLU A 161 13.18 7.62 -19.33
C GLU A 161 14.54 7.05 -18.93
N PHE A 162 14.76 5.78 -19.24
CA PHE A 162 16.05 5.13 -19.03
C PHE A 162 16.87 5.21 -20.29
N ASP A 163 18.10 5.68 -20.18
CA ASP A 163 19.03 5.69 -21.28
C ASP A 163 19.30 4.26 -21.75
N HIS A 164 19.28 4.06 -23.08
CA HIS A 164 19.48 2.75 -23.71
C HIS A 164 20.89 2.59 -24.28
N ASP A 165 21.75 3.61 -24.15
CA ASP A 165 23.03 3.69 -24.86
C ASP A 165 24.20 2.93 -24.20
N HIS A 166 23.93 2.00 -23.28
CA HIS A 166 24.96 1.15 -22.68
C HIS A 166 24.52 -0.32 -22.65
N GLU A 167 24.48 -0.95 -23.83
CA GLU A 167 24.72 -2.39 -24.00
C GLU A 167 26.06 -2.63 -24.71
#